data_c05ab8cb2a620a247200ed29de201bea
#
_entry.id   c05ab8cb2a620a247200ed29de201bea
#
_cell.length_a   1.000
_cell.length_b   1.000
_cell.length_c   1.000
_cell.angle_alpha   90.00
_cell.angle_beta   90.00
_cell.angle_gamma   90.00
#
_symmetry.space_group_name_H-M   'P 1'
#
loop_
_entity.id
_entity.type
_entity.pdbx_description
1 polymer ?
#
loop_
_entity_poly.entity_id
_entity_poly.type
_entity_poly.pdbx_seq_one_letter_code
_entity_poly.pdbx_strand_id
1 'polypeptide(L)'
;MLIYLNSLADDILLGLYRIGKGREEEKRGEQELLVEMLCSEVELSHNEDGKPLVEGYHISISHTKGYVAIILSKKHQVGIDIEYRSERVKRISKRFLRSDEHFTETEELLTVWCVKETIYKLFSEDHLTYQDMKVDIQNKIAADVTKSRKVAFVIASTREYILTYAWL
;
A
#
# COMPACT_ATOMS: atom_id res chain seq x y z
N MET A 1 -5.50 0.37 -17.99
CA MET A 1 -5.15 1.71 -18.55
C MET A 1 -4.34 2.48 -17.54
N LEU A 2 -3.14 2.94 -17.92
CA LEU A 2 -2.25 3.73 -17.07
C LEU A 2 -2.93 5.05 -16.65
N ILE A 3 -2.91 5.35 -15.36
CA ILE A 3 -3.40 6.62 -14.80
C ILE A 3 -2.22 7.56 -14.59
N TYR A 4 -1.19 7.07 -13.90
CA TYR A 4 0.08 7.78 -13.78
C TYR A 4 1.23 6.82 -13.47
N LEU A 5 2.44 7.29 -13.78
CA LEU A 5 3.72 6.68 -13.43
C LEU A 5 4.65 7.80 -12.99
N ASN A 6 5.08 7.77 -11.75
CA ASN A 6 5.88 8.82 -11.13
C ASN A 6 7.18 8.25 -10.54
N SER A 7 8.29 8.94 -10.79
CA SER A 7 9.50 8.80 -9.99
C SER A 7 9.41 9.70 -8.76
N LEU A 8 9.42 9.12 -7.57
CA LEU A 8 9.22 9.86 -6.31
C LEU A 8 10.53 10.32 -5.70
N ALA A 9 11.59 9.53 -5.87
CA ALA A 9 12.94 9.79 -5.44
C ALA A 9 13.89 9.02 -6.37
N ASP A 10 15.19 9.08 -6.15
CA ASP A 10 16.24 8.61 -7.08
C ASP A 10 15.96 7.23 -7.71
N ASP A 11 15.32 6.31 -7.00
CA ASP A 11 15.05 4.98 -7.51
C ASP A 11 13.66 4.43 -7.12
N ILE A 12 12.77 5.27 -6.66
CA ILE A 12 11.42 4.85 -6.26
C ILE A 12 10.43 5.18 -7.35
N LEU A 13 9.82 4.16 -7.93
CA LEU A 13 8.76 4.28 -8.94
C LEU A 13 7.40 3.93 -8.34
N LEU A 14 6.42 4.76 -8.62
CA LEU A 14 5.01 4.56 -8.22
C LEU A 14 4.13 4.58 -9.46
N GLY A 15 3.40 3.50 -9.69
CA GLY A 15 2.45 3.37 -10.77
C GLY A 15 1.03 3.12 -10.28
N LEU A 16 0.05 3.68 -10.98
CA LEU A 16 -1.37 3.42 -10.78
C LEU A 16 -2.04 3.12 -12.11
N TYR A 17 -2.79 2.05 -12.15
CA TYR A 17 -3.46 1.53 -13.33
C TYR A 17 -4.96 1.30 -13.05
N ARG A 18 -5.81 1.65 -14.02
CA ARG A 18 -7.24 1.33 -13.96
C ARG A 18 -7.47 -0.06 -14.54
N ILE A 19 -8.18 -0.89 -13.80
CA ILE A 19 -8.51 -2.27 -14.15
C ILE A 19 -10.01 -2.51 -14.22
N GLY A 20 -10.41 -3.62 -14.83
CA GLY A 20 -11.76 -4.14 -14.76
C GLY A 20 -12.09 -4.79 -13.43
N LYS A 21 -13.12 -5.65 -13.42
CA LYS A 21 -13.54 -6.37 -12.24
C LYS A 21 -13.06 -7.83 -12.29
N GLY A 22 -12.63 -8.34 -11.14
CA GLY A 22 -12.31 -9.74 -10.94
C GLY A 22 -10.81 -10.04 -11.00
N ARG A 23 -10.46 -11.19 -10.46
CA ARG A 23 -9.07 -11.62 -10.23
C ARG A 23 -8.19 -11.64 -11.49
N GLU A 24 -8.77 -11.99 -12.63
CA GLU A 24 -8.03 -12.02 -13.91
C GLU A 24 -7.66 -10.59 -14.36
N GLU A 25 -8.55 -9.63 -14.15
CA GLU A 25 -8.28 -8.21 -14.43
C GLU A 25 -7.23 -7.64 -13.47
N GLU A 26 -7.24 -8.05 -12.21
CA GLU A 26 -6.21 -7.68 -11.23
C GLU A 26 -4.84 -8.18 -11.68
N LYS A 27 -4.69 -9.47 -11.98
CA LYS A 27 -3.43 -10.07 -12.43
C LYS A 27 -2.93 -9.45 -13.74
N ARG A 28 -3.85 -9.24 -14.70
CA ARG A 28 -3.49 -8.59 -15.96
C ARG A 28 -3.00 -7.17 -15.73
N GLY A 29 -3.71 -6.41 -14.89
CA GLY A 29 -3.34 -5.03 -14.55
C GLY A 29 -2.01 -4.94 -13.81
N GLU A 30 -1.69 -5.88 -12.92
CA GLU A 30 -0.39 -5.97 -12.26
C GLU A 30 0.73 -6.16 -13.30
N GLN A 31 0.57 -7.12 -14.21
CA GLN A 31 1.57 -7.40 -15.23
C GLN A 31 1.73 -6.25 -16.22
N GLU A 32 0.64 -5.69 -16.73
CA GLU A 32 0.67 -4.55 -17.65
C GLU A 32 1.34 -3.33 -17.01
N LEU A 33 1.02 -3.04 -15.73
CA LEU A 33 1.64 -1.92 -15.02
C LEU A 33 3.14 -2.15 -14.79
N LEU A 34 3.56 -3.36 -14.45
CA LEU A 34 4.98 -3.68 -14.29
C LEU A 34 5.76 -3.50 -15.59
N VAL A 35 5.20 -3.93 -16.71
CA VAL A 35 5.82 -3.72 -18.05
C VAL A 35 5.98 -2.23 -18.34
N GLU A 36 4.96 -1.42 -18.05
CA GLU A 36 5.04 0.05 -18.22
C GLU A 36 6.11 0.67 -17.31
N MET A 37 6.20 0.21 -16.05
CA MET A 37 7.16 0.74 -15.07
C MET A 37 8.61 0.39 -15.40
N LEU A 38 8.86 -0.80 -15.91
CA LEU A 38 10.22 -1.33 -16.13
C LEU A 38 10.65 -1.31 -17.60
N CYS A 39 9.74 -0.95 -18.52
CA CYS A 39 9.94 -0.97 -19.96
C CYS A 39 10.45 -2.34 -20.48
N SER A 40 10.10 -3.42 -19.79
CA SER A 40 10.48 -4.80 -20.10
C SER A 40 9.51 -5.79 -19.50
N GLU A 41 9.39 -6.96 -20.10
CA GLU A 41 8.71 -8.08 -19.46
C GLU A 41 9.54 -8.58 -18.28
N VAL A 42 8.88 -8.79 -17.14
CA VAL A 42 9.49 -9.32 -15.92
C VAL A 42 8.59 -10.39 -15.34
N GLU A 43 9.19 -11.37 -14.69
CA GLU A 43 8.47 -12.39 -13.96
C GLU A 43 8.02 -11.86 -12.60
N LEU A 44 6.70 -11.84 -12.37
CA LEU A 44 6.10 -11.58 -11.07
C LEU A 44 5.77 -12.91 -10.41
N SER A 45 6.44 -13.21 -9.33
CA SER A 45 6.16 -14.37 -8.48
C SER A 45 5.72 -13.94 -7.08
N HIS A 46 5.39 -14.90 -6.21
CA HIS A 46 5.01 -14.62 -4.82
C HIS A 46 5.69 -15.63 -3.90
N ASN A 47 6.11 -15.18 -2.71
CA ASN A 47 6.60 -16.09 -1.68
C ASN A 47 5.45 -16.83 -0.97
N GLU A 48 5.78 -17.65 0.02
CA GLU A 48 4.80 -18.45 0.81
C GLU A 48 3.78 -17.56 1.55
N ASP A 49 4.16 -16.34 1.95
CA ASP A 49 3.29 -15.37 2.62
C ASP A 49 2.46 -14.52 1.64
N GLY A 50 2.60 -14.75 0.33
CA GLY A 50 1.90 -13.99 -0.70
C GLY A 50 2.53 -12.63 -1.04
N LYS A 51 3.76 -12.35 -0.56
CA LYS A 51 4.49 -11.13 -0.92
C LYS A 51 4.93 -11.20 -2.39
N PRO A 52 4.67 -10.17 -3.20
CA PRO A 52 5.15 -10.13 -4.59
C PRO A 52 6.67 -10.05 -4.64
N LEU A 53 7.24 -10.72 -5.63
CA LEU A 53 8.68 -10.79 -5.88
C LEU A 53 8.96 -10.49 -7.35
N VAL A 54 9.89 -9.56 -7.58
CA VAL A 54 10.50 -9.25 -8.88
C VAL A 54 12.00 -9.19 -8.69
N GLU A 55 12.74 -9.90 -9.53
CA GLU A 55 14.21 -9.98 -9.41
C GLU A 55 14.85 -8.57 -9.46
N GLY A 56 15.71 -8.29 -8.50
CA GLY A 56 16.45 -7.02 -8.39
C GLY A 56 15.62 -5.84 -7.86
N TYR A 57 14.40 -6.06 -7.38
CA TYR A 57 13.55 -5.00 -6.85
C TYR A 57 12.88 -5.37 -5.52
N HIS A 58 12.77 -4.41 -4.63
CA HIS A 58 11.77 -4.38 -3.59
C HIS A 58 10.46 -3.91 -4.22
N ILE A 59 9.39 -4.64 -4.01
CA ILE A 59 8.09 -4.35 -4.62
C ILE A 59 6.96 -4.48 -3.60
N SER A 60 5.97 -3.62 -3.73
CA SER A 60 4.70 -3.76 -3.03
C SER A 60 3.56 -3.47 -4.00
N ILE A 61 2.50 -4.29 -3.93
CA ILE A 61 1.33 -4.22 -4.79
C ILE A 61 0.08 -4.10 -3.92
N SER A 62 -0.86 -3.29 -4.35
CA SER A 62 -2.21 -3.27 -3.80
C SER A 62 -3.23 -3.05 -4.88
N HIS A 63 -4.39 -3.66 -4.72
CA HIS A 63 -5.52 -3.48 -5.62
C HIS A 63 -6.81 -3.27 -4.83
N THR A 64 -7.64 -2.43 -5.37
CA THR A 64 -8.98 -2.19 -4.89
C THR A 64 -9.93 -2.12 -6.08
N LYS A 65 -11.21 -1.89 -5.84
CA LYS A 65 -12.21 -1.84 -6.90
C LYS A 65 -11.84 -0.86 -8.01
N GLY A 66 -11.44 -1.42 -9.17
CA GLY A 66 -11.12 -0.66 -10.38
C GLY A 66 -9.69 -0.15 -10.47
N TYR A 67 -8.80 -0.49 -9.53
CA TYR A 67 -7.43 0.00 -9.49
C TYR A 67 -6.42 -1.04 -9.03
N VAL A 68 -5.23 -0.97 -9.60
CA VAL A 68 -4.00 -1.57 -9.07
C VAL A 68 -2.94 -0.49 -8.91
N ALA A 69 -2.23 -0.54 -7.80
CA ALA A 69 -1.12 0.35 -7.48
C ALA A 69 0.13 -0.48 -7.20
N ILE A 70 1.25 -0.06 -7.75
CA ILE A 70 2.56 -0.70 -7.55
C ILE A 70 3.57 0.38 -7.16
N ILE A 71 4.38 0.07 -6.15
CA ILE A 71 5.58 0.80 -5.82
C ILE A 71 6.77 -0.15 -5.86
N LEU A 72 7.89 0.29 -6.44
CA LEU A 72 9.11 -0.50 -6.51
C LEU A 72 10.37 0.35 -6.40
N SER A 73 11.44 -0.28 -5.92
CA SER A 73 12.77 0.31 -5.75
C SER A 73 13.84 -0.78 -5.82
N LYS A 74 15.04 -0.44 -6.29
CA LYS A 74 16.21 -1.33 -6.21
C LYS A 74 16.92 -1.26 -4.86
N LYS A 75 16.75 -0.15 -4.13
CA LYS A 75 17.53 0.17 -2.93
C LYS A 75 16.72 0.18 -1.64
N HIS A 76 15.46 0.54 -1.74
CA HIS A 76 14.59 0.84 -0.60
C HIS A 76 13.52 -0.21 -0.41
N GLN A 77 13.26 -0.60 0.82
CA GLN A 77 12.03 -1.32 1.15
C GLN A 77 10.84 -0.39 0.91
N VAL A 78 9.78 -0.92 0.34
CA VAL A 78 8.61 -0.16 -0.08
C VAL A 78 7.32 -0.82 0.39
N GLY A 79 6.32 -0.01 0.70
CA GLY A 79 4.97 -0.45 1.02
C GLY A 79 3.94 0.45 0.38
N ILE A 80 2.85 -0.12 -0.11
CA ILE A 80 1.73 0.60 -0.72
C ILE A 80 0.41 -0.06 -0.38
N ASP A 81 -0.60 0.75 -0.17
CA ASP A 81 -1.98 0.30 -0.11
C ASP A 81 -2.93 1.28 -0.78
N ILE A 82 -3.99 0.75 -1.39
CA ILE A 82 -5.06 1.53 -2.02
C ILE A 82 -6.42 0.97 -1.62
N GLU A 83 -7.30 1.86 -1.16
CA GLU A 83 -8.65 1.50 -0.71
C GLU A 83 -9.70 2.38 -1.38
N TYR A 84 -10.74 1.77 -1.96
CA TYR A 84 -11.88 2.55 -2.44
C TYR A 84 -12.68 3.11 -1.27
N ARG A 85 -13.28 4.27 -1.47
CA ARG A 85 -14.09 4.93 -0.44
C ARG A 85 -15.34 4.15 -0.13
N SER A 86 -15.50 3.78 1.15
CA SER A 86 -16.63 3.00 1.61
C SER A 86 -16.85 3.14 3.12
N GLU A 87 -18.10 3.26 3.52
CA GLU A 87 -18.53 3.22 4.93
C GLU A 87 -18.28 1.84 5.60
N ARG A 88 -17.90 0.81 4.84
CA ARG A 88 -17.57 -0.52 5.38
C ARG A 88 -16.47 -0.47 6.43
N VAL A 89 -15.54 0.46 6.31
CA VAL A 89 -14.42 0.61 7.25
C VAL A 89 -14.90 0.82 8.69
N LYS A 90 -16.01 1.51 8.91
CA LYS A 90 -16.63 1.69 10.23
C LYS A 90 -16.98 0.36 10.91
N ARG A 91 -17.43 -0.63 10.13
CA ARG A 91 -17.83 -1.96 10.65
C ARG A 91 -16.64 -2.78 11.14
N ILE A 92 -15.46 -2.55 10.57
CA ILE A 92 -14.25 -3.30 10.88
C ILE A 92 -13.26 -2.50 11.74
N SER A 93 -13.57 -1.25 12.08
CA SER A 93 -12.66 -0.34 12.78
C SER A 93 -12.07 -0.94 14.07
N LYS A 94 -12.89 -1.64 14.85
CA LYS A 94 -12.45 -2.33 16.08
C LYS A 94 -11.37 -3.40 15.86
N ARG A 95 -11.19 -3.89 14.61
CA ARG A 95 -10.19 -4.92 14.30
C ARG A 95 -8.80 -4.33 14.14
N PHE A 96 -8.72 -3.08 13.67
CA PHE A 96 -7.44 -2.46 13.36
C PHE A 96 -7.08 -1.26 14.24
N LEU A 97 -8.05 -0.61 14.89
CA LEU A 97 -7.75 0.46 15.83
C LEU A 97 -7.16 -0.08 17.12
N ARG A 98 -6.13 0.58 17.60
CA ARG A 98 -5.58 0.41 18.95
C ARG A 98 -6.49 1.09 19.97
N SER A 99 -6.39 0.68 21.23
CA SER A 99 -7.13 1.30 22.33
C SER A 99 -6.79 2.79 22.57
N ASP A 100 -5.62 3.22 22.10
CA ASP A 100 -5.14 4.60 22.20
C ASP A 100 -5.30 5.41 20.88
N GLU A 101 -6.03 4.86 19.90
CA GLU A 101 -6.41 5.52 18.64
C GLU A 101 -7.92 5.81 18.66
N HIS A 102 -8.30 7.08 18.52
CA HIS A 102 -9.69 7.56 18.68
C HIS A 102 -10.18 8.22 17.39
N PHE A 103 -10.23 7.45 16.32
CA PHE A 103 -10.75 7.89 15.03
C PHE A 103 -12.21 7.41 14.85
N THR A 104 -13.09 8.28 14.37
CA THR A 104 -14.53 7.99 14.20
C THR A 104 -15.05 8.28 12.80
N GLU A 105 -14.44 9.26 12.14
CA GLU A 105 -14.85 9.67 10.80
C GLU A 105 -14.41 8.66 9.75
N THR A 106 -15.24 8.43 8.74
CA THR A 106 -14.95 7.46 7.66
C THR A 106 -13.62 7.72 6.99
N GLU A 107 -13.30 8.98 6.74
CA GLU A 107 -12.05 9.40 6.09
C GLU A 107 -10.82 9.04 6.94
N GLU A 108 -10.86 9.34 8.23
CA GLU A 108 -9.79 9.01 9.16
C GLU A 108 -9.61 7.50 9.30
N LEU A 109 -10.72 6.78 9.49
CA LEU A 109 -10.71 5.32 9.62
C LEU A 109 -10.14 4.65 8.38
N LEU A 110 -10.54 5.11 7.19
CA LEU A 110 -10.04 4.56 5.93
C LEU A 110 -8.56 4.89 5.74
N THR A 111 -8.13 6.08 6.14
CA THR A 111 -6.71 6.48 6.12
C THR A 111 -5.88 5.62 7.05
N VAL A 112 -6.32 5.43 8.30
CA VAL A 112 -5.61 4.58 9.28
C VAL A 112 -5.51 3.14 8.79
N TRP A 113 -6.60 2.59 8.25
CA TRP A 113 -6.61 1.25 7.67
C TRP A 113 -5.57 1.13 6.55
N CYS A 114 -5.64 2.01 5.56
CA CYS A 114 -4.74 2.03 4.41
C CYS A 114 -3.27 2.20 4.83
N VAL A 115 -2.97 3.08 5.81
CA VAL A 115 -1.62 3.24 6.35
C VAL A 115 -1.14 1.98 7.05
N LYS A 116 -1.96 1.33 7.87
CA LYS A 116 -1.57 0.08 8.55
C LYS A 116 -1.28 -1.05 7.55
N GLU A 117 -2.07 -1.17 6.48
CA GLU A 117 -1.79 -2.11 5.39
C GLU A 117 -0.47 -1.77 4.68
N THR A 118 -0.20 -0.48 4.44
CA THR A 118 1.08 -0.01 3.87
C THR A 118 2.26 -0.42 4.74
N ILE A 119 2.18 -0.19 6.05
CA ILE A 119 3.25 -0.51 7.01
C ILE A 119 3.41 -2.01 7.18
N TYR A 120 2.32 -2.77 7.21
CA TYR A 120 2.36 -4.23 7.20
C TYR A 120 3.13 -4.77 5.98
N LYS A 121 2.86 -4.26 4.79
CA LYS A 121 3.56 -4.64 3.56
C LYS A 121 5.03 -4.20 3.57
N LEU A 122 5.33 -3.01 4.10
CA LEU A 122 6.70 -2.50 4.23
C LEU A 122 7.57 -3.39 5.14
N PHE A 123 7.01 -3.83 6.26
CA PHE A 123 7.65 -4.70 7.24
C PHE A 123 7.13 -6.14 7.19
N SER A 124 6.88 -6.67 6.01
CA SER A 124 6.22 -7.97 5.81
C SER A 124 6.90 -9.13 6.53
N GLU A 125 8.22 -9.09 6.74
CA GLU A 125 8.99 -10.11 7.44
C GLU A 125 8.80 -10.08 8.97
N ASP A 126 8.27 -8.98 9.49
CA ASP A 126 8.06 -8.81 10.94
C ASP A 126 6.69 -9.32 11.40
N HIS A 127 5.79 -9.69 10.47
CA HIS A 127 4.44 -10.20 10.75
C HIS A 127 3.66 -9.34 11.77
N LEU A 128 3.75 -8.00 11.64
CA LEU A 128 3.10 -7.06 12.53
C LEU A 128 1.58 -7.26 12.58
N THR A 129 1.02 -7.19 13.77
CA THR A 129 -0.43 -7.08 13.93
C THR A 129 -0.87 -5.62 13.84
N TYR A 130 -2.16 -5.36 13.64
CA TYR A 130 -2.69 -3.99 13.65
C TYR A 130 -2.48 -3.28 15.00
N GLN A 131 -2.37 -4.04 16.09
CA GLN A 131 -2.13 -3.51 17.43
C GLN A 131 -0.67 -3.10 17.65
N ASP A 132 0.24 -3.62 16.82
CA ASP A 132 1.67 -3.27 16.85
C ASP A 132 1.96 -1.96 16.10
N MET A 133 0.99 -1.45 15.35
CA MET A 133 1.13 -0.26 14.51
C MET A 133 0.27 0.89 15.02
N LYS A 134 0.88 2.05 15.28
CA LYS A 134 0.21 3.30 15.66
C LYS A 134 0.33 4.33 14.53
N VAL A 135 -0.77 5.01 14.21
CA VAL A 135 -0.82 5.99 13.11
C VAL A 135 -1.07 7.39 13.64
N ASP A 136 -0.21 8.32 13.27
CA ASP A 136 -0.38 9.76 13.46
C ASP A 136 -0.64 10.40 12.08
N ILE A 137 -1.92 10.62 11.78
CA ILE A 137 -2.34 11.19 10.48
C ILE A 137 -1.82 12.63 10.33
N GLN A 138 -1.82 13.42 11.40
CA GLN A 138 -1.47 14.84 11.34
C GLN A 138 0.00 15.04 10.98
N ASN A 139 0.88 14.25 11.61
CA ASN A 139 2.32 14.30 11.34
C ASN A 139 2.74 13.37 10.20
N LYS A 140 1.83 12.56 9.66
CA LYS A 140 2.08 11.56 8.61
C LYS A 140 3.19 10.58 9.01
N ILE A 141 3.13 10.09 10.24
CA ILE A 141 4.07 9.13 10.81
C ILE A 141 3.30 7.89 11.28
N ALA A 142 3.78 6.73 10.89
CA ALA A 142 3.36 5.47 11.47
C ALA A 142 4.48 4.89 12.31
N ALA A 143 4.13 4.26 13.44
CA ALA A 143 5.09 3.65 14.35
C ALA A 143 4.80 2.15 14.50
N ASP A 144 5.84 1.34 14.35
CA ASP A 144 5.89 0.00 14.92
C ASP A 144 6.29 0.16 16.40
N VAL A 145 5.33 -0.08 17.28
CA VAL A 145 5.54 0.13 18.72
C VAL A 145 6.35 -0.98 19.37
N THR A 146 6.47 -2.14 18.71
CA THR A 146 7.22 -3.30 19.24
C THR A 146 8.74 -3.10 19.14
N LYS A 147 9.18 -2.48 18.04
CA LYS A 147 10.60 -2.21 17.77
C LYS A 147 10.95 -0.72 17.85
N SER A 148 10.02 0.12 18.31
CA SER A 148 10.18 1.58 18.41
C SER A 148 10.64 2.25 17.11
N ARG A 149 10.21 1.72 15.96
CA ARG A 149 10.50 2.28 14.63
C ARG A 149 9.43 3.26 14.20
N LYS A 150 9.83 4.33 13.53
CA LYS A 150 8.91 5.31 12.94
C LYS A 150 9.17 5.45 11.45
N VAL A 151 8.10 5.53 10.68
CA VAL A 151 8.14 5.66 9.23
C VAL A 151 7.23 6.80 8.81
N ALA A 152 7.75 7.69 7.98
CA ALA A 152 6.92 8.67 7.30
C ALA A 152 6.15 8.01 6.18
N PHE A 153 4.89 8.39 6.00
CA PHE A 153 4.06 7.93 4.90
C PHE A 153 3.48 9.09 4.11
N VAL A 154 3.10 8.81 2.88
CA VAL A 154 2.44 9.77 2.00
C VAL A 154 1.01 9.31 1.75
N ILE A 155 0.09 10.27 1.67
CA ILE A 155 -1.32 10.05 1.34
C ILE A 155 -1.63 10.75 0.02
N ALA A 156 -2.21 10.01 -0.92
CA ALA A 156 -2.87 10.54 -2.10
C ALA A 156 -4.36 10.21 -2.03
N SER A 157 -5.20 11.21 -1.99
CA SER A 157 -6.63 11.06 -1.78
C SER A 157 -7.41 11.66 -2.95
N THR A 158 -8.38 10.90 -3.45
CA THR A 158 -9.32 11.34 -4.50
C THR A 158 -10.76 11.13 -4.03
N ARG A 159 -11.73 11.42 -4.90
CA ARG A 159 -13.15 11.11 -4.62
C ARG A 159 -13.46 9.60 -4.67
N GLU A 160 -12.60 8.79 -5.28
CA GLU A 160 -12.83 7.36 -5.50
C GLU A 160 -12.04 6.48 -4.53
N TYR A 161 -10.81 6.88 -4.16
CA TYR A 161 -9.91 6.08 -3.33
C TYR A 161 -9.03 6.92 -2.41
N ILE A 162 -8.44 6.24 -1.43
CA ILE A 162 -7.26 6.66 -0.66
C ILE A 162 -6.12 5.71 -1.04
N LEU A 163 -4.96 6.27 -1.32
CA LEU A 163 -3.71 5.59 -1.58
C LEU A 163 -2.69 6.04 -0.56
N THR A 164 -2.00 5.11 0.09
CA THR A 164 -0.88 5.42 0.98
C THR A 164 0.35 4.63 0.59
N TYR A 165 1.52 5.23 0.76
CA TYR A 165 2.79 4.57 0.49
C TYR A 165 3.89 5.08 1.39
N ALA A 166 4.91 4.24 1.58
CA ALA A 166 6.07 4.53 2.41
C ALA A 166 7.30 3.75 1.90
N TRP A 167 8.48 4.22 2.28
CA TRP A 167 9.75 3.54 2.00
C TRP A 167 10.79 3.81 3.08
N LEU A 168 11.84 2.97 3.12
CA LEU A 168 12.98 3.06 4.03
C LEU A 168 14.30 2.83 3.29
#